data_4e54869796b143f94251eb6cc0aa8d45
#
_entry.id   4e54869796b143f94251eb6cc0aa8d45
#
_cell.length_a   1.000
_cell.length_b   1.000
_cell.length_c   1.000
_cell.angle_alpha   90.00
_cell.angle_beta   90.00
_cell.angle_gamma   90.00
#
_symmetry.space_group_name_H-M   'P 1'
#
loop_
_entity.id
_entity.type
_entity.pdbx_description
1 polymer ?
#
loop_
_entity_poly.entity_id
_entity_poly.type
_entity_poly.pdbx_seq_one_letter_code
_entity_poly.pdbx_strand_id
1 'polypeptide(L)'
;MATPAAASSAKTKKKARRNVSVGIAYIQATFNNTTVTITETKGDTLCWASAGTSGFKGSRKSTPFAGQMAAQQAADKAKKYGVKELEVKVKGPGSGRESAITALEAAGLKVKSIEDITPLPHNGCRPRKKRRV
;
A
#
# COMPACT_ATOMS: atom_id res chain seq x y z
N MET A 1 17.12 -16.55 -27.39
CA MET A 1 17.07 -17.45 -26.27
C MET A 1 17.14 -16.75 -24.94
N ALA A 2 15.99 -16.43 -24.44
CA ALA A 2 15.86 -15.73 -23.17
C ALA A 2 15.82 -16.70 -21.97
N THR A 3 15.99 -17.96 -22.20
CA THR A 3 15.75 -19.01 -21.24
C THR A 3 16.58 -18.97 -19.97
N PRO A 4 17.90 -18.70 -19.96
CA PRO A 4 18.65 -18.70 -18.70
C PRO A 4 18.23 -17.58 -17.75
N ALA A 5 18.00 -16.40 -18.27
CA ALA A 5 17.57 -15.26 -17.46
C ALA A 5 16.14 -15.48 -16.90
N ALA A 6 15.25 -16.01 -17.72
CA ALA A 6 13.89 -16.32 -17.30
C ALA A 6 13.86 -17.41 -16.22
N ALA A 7 14.66 -18.44 -16.37
CA ALA A 7 14.75 -19.50 -15.38
C ALA A 7 15.32 -19.00 -14.06
N SER A 8 16.33 -18.20 -14.10
CA SER A 8 16.93 -17.58 -12.91
C SER A 8 15.91 -16.69 -12.19
N SER A 9 15.20 -15.88 -12.92
CA SER A 9 14.16 -15.03 -12.39
C SER A 9 13.06 -15.83 -11.71
N ALA A 10 12.63 -16.91 -12.31
CA ALA A 10 11.60 -17.78 -11.75
C ALA A 10 12.05 -18.42 -10.44
N LYS A 11 13.29 -18.89 -10.37
CA LYS A 11 13.85 -19.45 -9.14
C LYS A 11 13.89 -18.43 -8.02
N THR A 12 14.32 -17.21 -8.31
CA THR A 12 14.37 -16.14 -7.33
C THR A 12 12.98 -15.83 -6.77
N LYS A 13 11.99 -15.76 -7.64
CA LYS A 13 10.60 -15.52 -7.24
C LYS A 13 10.08 -16.61 -6.31
N LYS A 14 10.36 -17.86 -6.62
CA LYS A 14 9.92 -18.98 -5.79
C LYS A 14 10.52 -18.92 -4.39
N LYS A 15 11.78 -18.58 -4.28
CA LYS A 15 12.46 -18.46 -2.99
C LYS A 15 11.89 -17.32 -2.15
N ALA A 16 11.48 -16.23 -2.79
CA ALA A 16 11.00 -15.05 -2.09
C ALA A 16 9.55 -15.17 -1.61
N ARG A 17 8.76 -16.06 -2.20
CA ARG A 17 7.35 -16.18 -1.85
C ARG A 17 7.14 -16.89 -0.53
N ARG A 18 6.33 -16.25 0.29
CA ARG A 18 5.88 -16.79 1.58
C ARG A 18 4.38 -16.99 1.51
N ASN A 19 3.87 -17.98 2.25
CA ASN A 19 2.44 -18.15 2.41
C ASN A 19 1.99 -17.45 3.68
N VAL A 20 1.26 -16.36 3.50
CA VAL A 20 0.74 -15.55 4.60
C VAL A 20 -0.74 -15.37 4.39
N SER A 21 -1.56 -15.89 5.29
CA SER A 21 -3.02 -15.79 5.18
C SER A 21 -3.57 -14.50 5.76
N VAL A 22 -2.93 -13.96 6.79
CA VAL A 22 -3.34 -12.72 7.46
C VAL A 22 -2.22 -11.71 7.36
N GLY A 23 -2.54 -10.51 6.90
CA GLY A 23 -1.56 -9.44 6.78
C GLY A 23 -2.09 -8.14 7.33
N ILE A 24 -1.23 -7.13 7.31
CA ILE A 24 -1.57 -5.76 7.69
C ILE A 24 -1.37 -4.88 6.47
N ALA A 25 -2.38 -4.09 6.13
CA ALA A 25 -2.28 -3.12 5.05
C ALA A 25 -2.09 -1.72 5.66
N TYR A 26 -0.94 -1.13 5.41
CA TYR A 26 -0.65 0.24 5.82
C TYR A 26 -0.96 1.17 4.66
N ILE A 27 -1.95 2.03 4.83
CA ILE A 27 -2.33 3.02 3.84
C ILE A 27 -1.83 4.37 4.31
N GLN A 28 -0.86 4.92 3.60
CA GLN A 28 -0.37 6.27 3.87
C GLN A 28 -0.91 7.20 2.80
N ALA A 29 -1.88 8.02 3.18
CA ALA A 29 -2.53 8.96 2.28
C ALA A 29 -2.11 10.39 2.63
N THR A 30 -1.30 10.99 1.77
CA THR A 30 -0.89 12.38 1.92
C THR A 30 -1.66 13.24 0.93
N PHE A 31 -1.50 14.56 1.03
CA PHE A 31 -2.13 15.46 0.06
C PHE A 31 -1.59 15.29 -1.36
N ASN A 32 -0.43 14.66 -1.51
CA ASN A 32 0.22 14.50 -2.80
C ASN A 32 0.20 13.09 -3.35
N ASN A 33 0.01 12.08 -2.51
CA ASN A 33 0.15 10.69 -2.92
C ASN A 33 -0.55 9.74 -1.96
N THR A 34 -0.82 8.53 -2.44
CA THR A 34 -1.31 7.43 -1.61
C THR A 34 -0.41 6.22 -1.81
N THR A 35 0.11 5.67 -0.73
CA THR A 35 0.95 4.48 -0.76
C THR A 35 0.29 3.38 0.07
N VAL A 36 0.22 2.17 -0.48
CA VAL A 36 -0.32 1.00 0.21
C VAL A 36 0.79 -0.03 0.36
N THR A 37 1.07 -0.42 1.58
CA THR A 37 2.08 -1.43 1.90
C THR A 37 1.41 -2.58 2.63
N ILE A 38 1.60 -3.80 2.16
CA ILE A 38 1.03 -4.98 2.81
C ILE A 38 2.16 -5.78 3.43
N THR A 39 2.02 -6.06 4.72
CA THR A 39 3.04 -6.73 5.52
C THR A 39 2.47 -7.95 6.23
N GLU A 40 3.37 -8.78 6.76
CA GLU A 40 2.98 -9.80 7.72
C GLU A 40 2.64 -9.18 9.06
N THR A 41 2.00 -9.96 9.93
CA THR A 41 1.70 -9.50 11.29
C THR A 41 2.94 -9.16 12.10
N LYS A 42 4.10 -9.74 11.75
CA LYS A 42 5.40 -9.42 12.36
C LYS A 42 5.93 -8.05 11.92
N GLY A 43 5.47 -7.53 10.79
CA GLY A 43 5.96 -6.29 10.21
C GLY A 43 6.82 -6.43 8.97
N ASP A 44 7.13 -7.64 8.53
CA ASP A 44 7.91 -7.87 7.30
C ASP A 44 7.08 -7.49 6.06
N THR A 45 7.59 -6.62 5.23
CA THR A 45 6.89 -6.15 4.04
C THR A 45 6.81 -7.25 2.97
N LEU A 46 5.60 -7.54 2.50
CA LEU A 46 5.36 -8.49 1.41
C LEU A 46 5.33 -7.79 0.06
N CYS A 47 4.58 -6.73 -0.03
CA CYS A 47 4.43 -5.98 -1.28
C CYS A 47 3.96 -4.56 -0.99
N TRP A 48 4.07 -3.71 -1.99
CA TRP A 48 3.61 -2.33 -1.89
C TRP A 48 3.25 -1.79 -3.28
N ALA A 49 2.45 -0.76 -3.29
CA ALA A 49 2.13 -0.01 -4.49
C ALA A 49 1.77 1.41 -4.10
N SER A 50 1.95 2.33 -5.02
CA SER A 50 1.58 3.73 -4.80
C SER A 50 0.91 4.28 -6.04
N ALA A 51 0.36 5.48 -5.92
CA ALA A 51 -0.22 6.16 -7.08
C ALA A 51 0.82 6.34 -8.19
N GLY A 52 2.07 6.62 -7.80
CA GLY A 52 3.16 6.76 -8.77
C GLY A 52 3.47 5.46 -9.52
N THR A 53 3.50 4.32 -8.82
CA THR A 53 3.76 3.03 -9.47
C THR A 53 2.58 2.57 -10.34
N SER A 54 1.39 3.12 -10.11
CA SER A 54 0.19 2.82 -10.91
C SER A 54 0.09 3.67 -12.17
N GLY A 55 1.09 4.51 -12.45
CA GLY A 55 1.16 5.30 -13.66
C GLY A 55 0.67 6.74 -13.52
N PHE A 56 0.25 7.18 -12.36
CA PHE A 56 -0.17 8.56 -12.14
C PHE A 56 1.05 9.45 -11.90
N LYS A 57 0.98 10.69 -12.36
CA LYS A 57 2.07 11.65 -12.24
C LYS A 57 1.56 12.99 -11.73
N GLY A 58 2.42 13.71 -11.01
CA GLY A 58 2.13 15.05 -10.55
C GLY A 58 0.89 15.12 -9.66
N SER A 59 0.01 16.07 -9.92
CA SER A 59 -1.20 16.28 -9.13
C SER A 59 -2.20 15.13 -9.19
N ARG A 60 -2.13 14.29 -10.20
CA ARG A 60 -3.01 13.14 -10.34
C ARG A 60 -2.80 12.08 -9.27
N LYS A 61 -1.63 12.04 -8.66
CA LYS A 61 -1.32 11.10 -7.57
C LYS A 61 -2.14 11.35 -6.31
N SER A 62 -2.67 12.55 -6.15
CA SER A 62 -3.44 12.90 -4.96
C SER A 62 -4.93 12.59 -5.06
N THR A 63 -5.39 12.08 -6.20
CA THR A 63 -6.81 11.82 -6.41
C THR A 63 -7.26 10.53 -5.72
N PRO A 64 -8.56 10.43 -5.34
CA PRO A 64 -9.09 9.18 -4.79
C PRO A 64 -8.97 8.00 -5.76
N PHE A 65 -9.12 8.25 -7.05
CA PHE A 65 -8.98 7.22 -8.08
C PHE A 65 -7.56 6.64 -8.09
N ALA A 66 -6.55 7.49 -7.94
CA ALA A 66 -5.16 7.03 -7.86
C ALA A 66 -4.94 6.14 -6.63
N GLY A 67 -5.53 6.50 -5.49
CA GLY A 67 -5.49 5.66 -4.28
C GLY A 67 -6.15 4.31 -4.50
N GLN A 68 -7.29 4.30 -5.19
CA GLN A 68 -7.98 3.07 -5.55
C GLN A 68 -7.11 2.15 -6.40
N MET A 69 -6.45 2.70 -7.42
CA MET A 69 -5.59 1.92 -8.30
C MET A 69 -4.35 1.39 -7.58
N ALA A 70 -3.77 2.19 -6.69
CA ALA A 70 -2.65 1.76 -5.87
C ALA A 70 -3.04 0.59 -4.97
N ALA A 71 -4.19 0.67 -4.32
CA ALA A 71 -4.66 -0.40 -3.46
C ALA A 71 -4.97 -1.68 -4.24
N GLN A 72 -5.57 -1.54 -5.41
CA GLN A 72 -5.86 -2.67 -6.28
C GLN A 72 -4.58 -3.37 -6.71
N GLN A 73 -3.57 -2.61 -7.11
CA GLN A 73 -2.28 -3.17 -7.50
C GLN A 73 -1.60 -3.88 -6.33
N ALA A 74 -1.62 -3.29 -5.14
CA ALA A 74 -1.07 -3.91 -3.94
C ALA A 74 -1.81 -5.20 -3.59
N ALA A 75 -3.15 -5.20 -3.70
CA ALA A 75 -3.96 -6.38 -3.43
C ALA A 75 -3.64 -7.52 -4.39
N ASP A 76 -3.47 -7.22 -5.67
CA ASP A 76 -3.11 -8.23 -6.66
C ASP A 76 -1.75 -8.87 -6.34
N LYS A 77 -0.79 -8.06 -5.91
CA LYS A 77 0.50 -8.58 -5.47
C LYS A 77 0.39 -9.42 -4.20
N ALA A 78 -0.44 -9.00 -3.25
CA ALA A 78 -0.64 -9.71 -1.99
C ALA A 78 -1.29 -11.08 -2.21
N LYS A 79 -2.18 -11.20 -3.16
CA LYS A 79 -2.82 -12.48 -3.49
C LYS A 79 -1.80 -13.54 -3.89
N LYS A 80 -0.70 -13.15 -4.49
CA LYS A 80 0.39 -14.06 -4.87
C LYS A 80 1.08 -14.67 -3.65
N TYR A 81 0.98 -14.01 -2.50
CA TYR A 81 1.50 -14.49 -1.22
C TYR A 81 0.45 -15.27 -0.41
N GLY A 82 -0.74 -15.43 -0.97
CA GLY A 82 -1.82 -16.16 -0.30
C GLY A 82 -2.58 -15.37 0.74
N VAL A 83 -2.44 -14.05 0.79
CA VAL A 83 -3.14 -13.21 1.75
C VAL A 83 -4.64 -13.23 1.47
N LYS A 84 -5.43 -13.51 2.50
CA LYS A 84 -6.89 -13.56 2.41
C LYS A 84 -7.57 -12.54 3.33
N GLU A 85 -6.97 -12.24 4.47
CA GLU A 85 -7.49 -11.32 5.44
C GLU A 85 -6.49 -10.20 5.72
N LEU A 86 -7.00 -8.99 5.94
CA LEU A 86 -6.16 -7.83 6.23
C LEU A 86 -6.69 -7.06 7.42
N GLU A 87 -5.78 -6.57 8.24
CA GLU A 87 -6.05 -5.50 9.17
C GLU A 87 -5.57 -4.22 8.49
N VAL A 88 -6.42 -3.21 8.40
CA VAL A 88 -6.08 -1.97 7.72
C VAL A 88 -5.69 -0.92 8.73
N LYS A 89 -4.53 -0.30 8.52
CA LYS A 89 -4.06 0.82 9.34
C LYS A 89 -3.85 2.01 8.42
N VAL A 90 -4.60 3.06 8.66
CA VAL A 90 -4.63 4.25 7.81
C VAL A 90 -3.88 5.39 8.49
N LYS A 91 -3.08 6.10 7.71
CA LYS A 91 -2.30 7.22 8.22
C LYS A 91 -2.39 8.39 7.23
N GLY A 92 -2.68 9.57 7.76
CA GLY A 92 -2.63 10.80 6.99
C GLY A 92 -3.97 11.30 6.49
N PRO A 93 -4.03 12.56 6.07
CA PRO A 93 -5.29 13.25 5.71
C PRO A 93 -5.64 13.19 4.22
N GLY A 94 -4.92 12.44 3.40
CA GLY A 94 -5.13 12.43 1.96
C GLY A 94 -6.48 11.90 1.52
N SER A 95 -6.91 12.29 0.33
CA SER A 95 -8.20 11.91 -0.23
C SER A 95 -8.30 10.44 -0.61
N GLY A 96 -7.17 9.74 -0.72
CA GLY A 96 -7.14 8.32 -1.09
C GLY A 96 -7.44 7.34 0.03
N ARG A 97 -7.73 7.80 1.25
CA ARG A 97 -7.92 6.92 2.41
C ARG A 97 -9.04 5.91 2.19
N GLU A 98 -10.26 6.41 2.00
CA GLU A 98 -11.45 5.56 1.88
C GLU A 98 -11.46 4.75 0.60
N SER A 99 -11.06 5.35 -0.50
CA SER A 99 -11.04 4.66 -1.79
C SER A 99 -10.05 3.50 -1.79
N ALA A 100 -8.92 3.63 -1.11
CA ALA A 100 -7.95 2.54 -0.98
C ALA A 100 -8.54 1.37 -0.18
N ILE A 101 -9.22 1.65 0.93
CA ILE A 101 -9.86 0.61 1.74
C ILE A 101 -10.92 -0.13 0.93
N THR A 102 -11.77 0.62 0.25
CA THR A 102 -12.82 0.05 -0.60
C THR A 102 -12.23 -0.83 -1.70
N ALA A 103 -11.12 -0.39 -2.30
CA ALA A 103 -10.46 -1.16 -3.35
C ALA A 103 -9.86 -2.47 -2.83
N LEU A 104 -9.33 -2.48 -1.61
CA LEU A 104 -8.85 -3.72 -0.99
C LEU A 104 -9.97 -4.73 -0.80
N GLU A 105 -11.12 -4.28 -0.35
CA GLU A 105 -12.31 -5.14 -0.21
C GLU A 105 -12.80 -5.64 -1.56
N ALA A 106 -12.87 -4.75 -2.54
CA ALA A 106 -13.33 -5.10 -3.89
C ALA A 106 -12.40 -6.10 -4.58
N ALA A 107 -11.13 -6.10 -4.23
CA ALA A 107 -10.16 -7.05 -4.78
C ALA A 107 -10.32 -8.47 -4.22
N GLY A 108 -11.20 -8.66 -3.23
CA GLY A 108 -11.45 -9.97 -2.64
C GLY A 108 -10.74 -10.25 -1.33
N LEU A 109 -10.05 -9.26 -0.76
CA LEU A 109 -9.41 -9.40 0.54
C LEU A 109 -10.41 -9.01 1.63
N LYS A 110 -10.49 -9.84 2.68
CA LYS A 110 -11.38 -9.57 3.78
C LYS A 110 -10.72 -8.58 4.75
N VAL A 111 -11.37 -7.45 4.98
CA VAL A 111 -10.89 -6.47 5.93
C VAL A 111 -11.46 -6.81 7.32
N LYS A 112 -10.60 -7.17 8.25
CA LYS A 112 -10.99 -7.54 9.61
C LYS A 112 -11.22 -6.33 10.50
N SER A 113 -10.35 -5.33 10.38
CA SER A 113 -10.43 -4.12 11.20
C SER A 113 -9.81 -2.95 10.47
N ILE A 114 -10.26 -1.75 10.82
CA ILE A 114 -9.71 -0.51 10.27
C ILE A 114 -9.34 0.38 11.45
N GLU A 115 -8.09 0.80 11.48
CA GLU A 115 -7.56 1.63 12.55
C GLU A 115 -6.86 2.85 11.95
N ASP A 116 -7.08 4.02 12.53
CA ASP A 116 -6.37 5.24 12.14
C ASP A 116 -5.16 5.40 13.05
N ILE A 117 -3.97 5.36 12.47
CA ILE A 117 -2.71 5.48 13.20
C ILE A 117 -2.01 6.81 12.94
N THR A 118 -2.73 7.81 12.46
CA THR A 118 -2.17 9.13 12.21
C THR A 118 -1.55 9.69 13.50
N PRO A 119 -0.25 10.04 13.49
CA PRO A 119 0.40 10.51 14.71
C PRO A 119 -0.10 11.88 15.10
N LEU A 120 -0.34 12.07 16.40
CA LEU A 120 -0.72 13.35 16.98
C LEU A 120 0.41 13.80 17.91
N PRO A 121 1.25 14.77 17.50
CA PRO A 121 2.35 15.23 18.35
C PRO A 121 1.82 15.97 19.57
N HIS A 122 2.47 15.75 20.71
CA HIS A 122 2.19 16.51 21.94
C HIS A 122 3.05 17.76 21.96
N ASN A 123 2.77 18.70 21.05
CA ASN A 123 3.54 19.92 20.77
C ASN A 123 4.90 19.72 20.07
N GLY A 124 5.43 18.55 19.99
CA GLY A 124 6.58 18.12 19.22
C GLY A 124 7.57 19.19 18.73
N CYS A 125 8.12 18.95 17.56
CA CYS A 125 9.09 19.86 16.94
C CYS A 125 8.42 21.07 16.30
N ARG A 126 9.17 22.16 16.23
CA ARG A 126 8.70 23.37 15.54
C ARG A 126 8.46 23.04 14.05
N PRO A 127 7.28 23.38 13.50
CA PRO A 127 7.01 23.14 12.08
C PRO A 127 7.84 24.06 11.19
N ARG A 128 7.91 23.68 9.92
CA ARG A 128 8.60 24.49 8.91
C ARG A 128 7.93 25.83 8.73
N LYS A 129 8.71 26.79 8.26
CA LYS A 129 8.17 28.10 7.87
C LYS A 129 7.17 27.97 6.73
N LYS A 130 6.26 28.92 6.65
CA LYS A 130 5.31 29.03 5.55
C LYS A 130 6.06 29.10 4.21
N ARG A 131 5.61 28.33 3.23
CA ARG A 131 6.21 28.37 1.89
C ARG A 131 5.96 29.73 1.24
N ARG A 132 6.98 30.23 0.58
CA ARG A 132 6.85 31.40 -0.29
C ARG A 132 6.35 30.91 -1.65
N VAL A 133 5.21 31.40 -2.07
CA VAL A 133 4.60 31.02 -3.34
C VAL A 133 4.37 32.24 -4.19
#